data_c4fe28fc81736eac45c8f83bff8fa3b3
#
_entry.id   c4fe28fc81736eac45c8f83bff8fa3b3
#
_cell.length_a   1.000
_cell.length_b   1.000
_cell.length_c   1.000
_cell.angle_alpha   90.00
_cell.angle_beta   90.00
_cell.angle_gamma   90.00
#
_symmetry.space_group_name_H-M   'P 1'
#
loop_
_entity.id
_entity.type
_entity.pdbx_description
1 polymer ?
#
loop_
_entity_poly.entity_id
_entity_poly.type
_entity_poly.pdbx_seq_one_letter_code
_entity_poly.pdbx_strand_id
1 'polypeptide(L)'
;MKKFLCAFAFAVILSGSAFGASESEMKRMSVFVSNFTEVGMYHIDVDDISDSELAFFGIWHNWHNNFKSRIQRCPNKNCPYGGYIIDKKYVAESIKKYFDTEIDHQSTENPKWGYYDGKRYYHFEGATGEAVQARVTQVRKRGDTIIMRGVTYWPDNDEIEGRPFTATATPYKYNGKNTWAILTLEVED
;
A
#
# COMPACT_ATOMS: atom_id res chain seq x y z
N MET A 1 46.26 -20.59 -43.37
CA MET A 1 46.18 -19.39 -42.55
C MET A 1 44.77 -19.37 -41.90
N LYS A 2 44.68 -19.78 -40.62
CA LYS A 2 43.42 -19.82 -39.86
C LYS A 2 43.29 -18.52 -39.08
N LYS A 3 42.27 -17.70 -39.37
CA LYS A 3 41.96 -16.48 -38.63
C LYS A 3 41.15 -16.84 -37.41
N PHE A 4 41.72 -16.65 -36.21
CA PHE A 4 41.02 -16.70 -34.92
C PHE A 4 40.22 -15.39 -34.75
N LEU A 5 38.90 -15.48 -34.68
CA LEU A 5 38.02 -14.40 -34.28
C LEU A 5 37.89 -14.45 -32.73
N CYS A 6 38.51 -13.56 -32.01
CA CYS A 6 38.26 -13.34 -30.60
C CYS A 6 36.94 -12.56 -30.41
N ALA A 7 35.92 -13.25 -29.97
CA ALA A 7 34.67 -12.60 -29.51
C ALA A 7 34.92 -12.05 -28.09
N PHE A 8 35.02 -10.73 -27.98
CA PHE A 8 35.00 -10.04 -26.69
C PHE A 8 33.54 -9.99 -26.19
N ALA A 9 33.22 -10.82 -25.22
CA ALA A 9 31.97 -10.71 -24.48
C ALA A 9 32.07 -9.51 -23.52
N PHE A 10 31.40 -8.41 -23.82
CA PHE A 10 31.20 -7.30 -22.89
C PHE A 10 30.21 -7.74 -21.82
N ALA A 11 30.71 -8.15 -20.67
CA ALA A 11 29.88 -8.29 -19.47
C ALA A 11 29.57 -6.89 -18.96
N VAL A 12 28.34 -6.40 -19.23
CA VAL A 12 27.82 -5.19 -18.60
C VAL A 12 27.53 -5.53 -17.13
N ILE A 13 28.50 -5.24 -16.28
CA ILE A 13 28.28 -5.28 -14.82
C ILE A 13 27.39 -4.08 -14.51
N LEU A 14 26.08 -4.30 -14.37
CA LEU A 14 25.17 -3.34 -13.77
C LEU A 14 25.51 -3.22 -12.28
N SER A 15 26.45 -2.34 -11.98
CA SER A 15 26.76 -1.93 -10.61
C SER A 15 25.62 -1.09 -10.07
N GLY A 16 24.54 -1.77 -9.62
CA GLY A 16 23.53 -1.15 -8.77
C GLY A 16 24.21 -0.82 -7.45
N SER A 17 24.39 0.48 -7.17
CA SER A 17 24.87 0.94 -5.86
C SER A 17 23.94 0.35 -4.80
N ALA A 18 24.45 -0.47 -3.90
CA ALA A 18 23.72 -0.90 -2.72
C ALA A 18 23.51 0.36 -1.85
N PHE A 19 22.35 0.97 -1.97
CA PHE A 19 21.95 2.06 -1.10
C PHE A 19 21.57 1.45 0.25
N GLY A 20 22.49 1.54 1.21
CA GLY A 20 22.22 1.13 2.58
C GLY A 20 21.27 2.14 3.22
N ALA A 21 19.96 1.87 3.18
CA ALA A 21 19.00 2.65 3.94
C ALA A 21 19.33 2.55 5.43
N SER A 22 19.23 3.66 6.17
CA SER A 22 19.39 3.65 7.62
C SER A 22 18.28 2.82 8.28
N GLU A 23 18.51 2.32 9.49
CA GLU A 23 17.51 1.60 10.28
C GLU A 23 16.22 2.42 10.45
N SER A 24 16.36 3.71 10.72
CA SER A 24 15.21 4.65 10.82
C SER A 24 14.43 4.75 9.52
N GLU A 25 15.11 4.73 8.38
CA GLU A 25 14.47 4.78 7.07
C GLU A 25 13.77 3.45 6.74
N MET A 26 14.39 2.32 7.02
CA MET A 26 13.77 0.99 6.88
C MET A 26 12.52 0.86 7.75
N LYS A 27 12.56 1.39 9.00
CA LYS A 27 11.37 1.42 9.87
C LYS A 27 10.24 2.26 9.26
N ARG A 28 10.54 3.43 8.70
CA ARG A 28 9.54 4.26 8.01
C ARG A 28 8.96 3.56 6.78
N MET A 29 9.79 2.86 6.01
CA MET A 29 9.36 2.06 4.85
C MET A 29 8.51 0.86 5.28
N SER A 30 8.84 0.22 6.40
CA SER A 30 8.01 -0.84 6.98
C SER A 30 6.60 -0.33 7.30
N VAL A 31 6.49 0.81 8.00
CA VAL A 31 5.19 1.45 8.26
C VAL A 31 4.47 1.81 6.96
N PHE A 32 5.18 2.29 5.94
CA PHE A 32 4.59 2.61 4.64
C PHE A 32 3.96 1.37 3.99
N VAL A 33 4.67 0.25 3.93
CA VAL A 33 4.14 -1.00 3.36
C VAL A 33 3.03 -1.59 4.22
N SER A 34 3.14 -1.49 5.56
CA SER A 34 2.09 -1.97 6.49
C SER A 34 0.73 -1.35 6.22
N ASN A 35 0.64 -0.09 5.79
CA ASN A 35 -0.65 0.53 5.46
C ASN A 35 -1.44 -0.24 4.39
N PHE A 36 -0.78 -0.99 3.52
CA PHE A 36 -1.43 -1.81 2.50
C PHE A 36 -1.75 -3.21 3.04
N THR A 37 -0.80 -3.85 3.72
CA THR A 37 -1.00 -5.21 4.24
C THR A 37 -2.01 -5.26 5.38
N GLU A 38 -2.12 -4.21 6.21
CA GLU A 38 -3.12 -4.07 7.27
C GLU A 38 -4.56 -4.02 6.74
N VAL A 39 -4.75 -3.56 5.52
CA VAL A 39 -6.07 -3.54 4.87
C VAL A 39 -6.29 -4.74 3.95
N GLY A 40 -5.35 -5.70 3.92
CA GLY A 40 -5.45 -6.92 3.13
C GLY A 40 -5.13 -6.75 1.64
N MET A 41 -4.47 -5.66 1.25
CA MET A 41 -3.98 -5.47 -0.11
C MET A 41 -2.57 -6.07 -0.23
N TYR A 42 -2.49 -7.28 -0.75
CA TYR A 42 -1.25 -8.04 -0.90
C TYR A 42 -0.68 -8.01 -2.31
N HIS A 43 -1.50 -7.61 -3.29
CA HIS A 43 -1.13 -7.47 -4.70
C HIS A 43 -1.58 -6.09 -5.18
N ILE A 44 -0.64 -5.28 -5.61
CA ILE A 44 -0.87 -3.94 -6.15
C ILE A 44 -0.02 -3.77 -7.40
N ASP A 45 -0.66 -3.35 -8.47
CA ASP A 45 -0.02 -2.73 -9.63
C ASP A 45 -0.76 -1.41 -9.91
N VAL A 46 -0.07 -0.28 -9.76
CA VAL A 46 -0.72 1.03 -9.88
C VAL A 46 -1.22 1.32 -11.30
N ASP A 47 -0.63 0.64 -12.30
CA ASP A 47 -1.05 0.81 -13.70
C ASP A 47 -2.35 0.03 -14.00
N ASP A 48 -2.77 -0.90 -13.12
CA ASP A 48 -3.95 -1.76 -13.31
C ASP A 48 -4.99 -1.65 -12.17
N ILE A 49 -4.70 -0.89 -11.12
CA ILE A 49 -5.59 -0.75 -9.96
C ILE A 49 -6.86 0.02 -10.32
N SER A 50 -8.01 -0.53 -9.97
CA SER A 50 -9.31 0.10 -10.19
C SER A 50 -9.65 1.15 -9.13
N ASP A 51 -10.54 2.10 -9.48
CA ASP A 51 -11.10 3.07 -8.52
C ASP A 51 -11.88 2.39 -7.37
N SER A 52 -12.43 1.20 -7.62
CA SER A 52 -13.07 0.37 -6.59
C SER A 52 -12.07 -0.11 -5.54
N GLU A 53 -10.88 -0.55 -5.95
CA GLU A 53 -9.79 -0.98 -5.05
C GLU A 53 -9.18 0.21 -4.33
N LEU A 54 -8.99 1.35 -5.02
CA LEU A 54 -8.58 2.60 -4.40
C LEU A 54 -9.57 3.05 -3.32
N ALA A 55 -10.89 2.98 -3.61
CA ALA A 55 -11.91 3.28 -2.63
C ALA A 55 -11.83 2.35 -1.42
N PHE A 56 -11.66 1.04 -1.65
CA PHE A 56 -11.47 0.05 -0.59
C PHE A 56 -10.27 0.41 0.29
N PHE A 57 -9.10 0.65 -0.32
CA PHE A 57 -7.93 1.10 0.44
C PHE A 57 -8.22 2.35 1.27
N GLY A 58 -8.76 3.38 0.65
CA GLY A 58 -9.00 4.66 1.32
C GLY A 58 -9.93 4.56 2.52
N ILE A 59 -10.99 3.73 2.43
CA ILE A 59 -11.93 3.46 3.52
C ILE A 59 -11.21 2.72 4.66
N TRP A 60 -10.60 1.58 4.35
CA TRP A 60 -10.03 0.68 5.36
C TRP A 60 -8.74 1.21 5.98
N HIS A 61 -7.92 1.94 5.23
CA HIS A 61 -6.80 2.69 5.79
C HIS A 61 -7.26 3.70 6.85
N ASN A 62 -8.36 4.43 6.58
CA ASN A 62 -8.90 5.35 7.58
C ASN A 62 -9.53 4.61 8.77
N TRP A 63 -10.13 3.44 8.56
CA TRP A 63 -10.63 2.60 9.64
C TRP A 63 -9.53 2.21 10.61
N HIS A 64 -8.41 1.69 10.10
CA HIS A 64 -7.29 1.25 10.92
C HIS A 64 -6.53 2.41 11.59
N ASN A 65 -6.27 3.49 10.84
CA ASN A 65 -5.34 4.52 11.27
C ASN A 65 -5.99 5.82 11.76
N ASN A 66 -7.26 6.07 11.43
CA ASN A 66 -7.95 7.32 11.71
C ASN A 66 -9.34 7.12 12.33
N PHE A 67 -9.60 5.93 12.85
CA PHE A 67 -10.86 5.61 13.52
C PHE A 67 -11.16 6.62 14.65
N LYS A 68 -12.41 7.00 14.81
CA LYS A 68 -12.92 8.07 15.68
C LYS A 68 -12.58 9.51 15.27
N SER A 69 -11.55 9.74 14.47
CA SER A 69 -11.25 11.10 13.99
C SER A 69 -11.88 11.41 12.63
N ARG A 70 -12.05 10.38 11.77
CA ARG A 70 -12.60 10.52 10.41
C ARG A 70 -13.80 9.62 10.15
N ILE A 71 -13.96 8.60 10.96
CA ILE A 71 -15.07 7.64 10.88
C ILE A 71 -16.13 8.02 11.91
N GLN A 72 -17.39 8.08 11.47
CA GLN A 72 -18.53 8.41 12.32
C GLN A 72 -19.55 7.28 12.26
N ARG A 73 -20.32 7.08 13.31
CA ARG A 73 -21.47 6.20 13.25
C ARG A 73 -22.54 6.80 12.36
N CYS A 74 -23.20 5.96 11.56
CA CYS A 74 -24.36 6.38 10.80
C CYS A 74 -25.47 6.83 11.76
N PRO A 75 -26.03 8.04 11.60
CA PRO A 75 -27.08 8.53 12.49
C PRO A 75 -28.40 7.75 12.35
N ASN A 76 -28.60 7.07 11.22
CA ASN A 76 -29.73 6.21 11.00
C ASN A 76 -29.44 4.81 11.58
N LYS A 77 -30.18 4.40 12.62
CA LYS A 77 -30.03 3.09 13.26
C LYS A 77 -30.29 1.91 12.30
N ASN A 78 -31.08 2.12 11.26
CA ASN A 78 -31.39 1.13 10.24
C ASN A 78 -30.69 1.44 8.91
N CYS A 79 -29.46 1.94 8.97
CA CYS A 79 -28.67 2.24 7.79
C CYS A 79 -28.45 0.96 6.95
N PRO A 80 -28.98 0.85 5.72
CA PRO A 80 -28.90 -0.37 4.94
C PRO A 80 -27.50 -0.64 4.38
N TYR A 81 -26.63 0.38 4.41
CA TYR A 81 -25.30 0.35 3.79
C TYR A 81 -24.16 0.21 4.80
N GLY A 82 -24.48 0.06 6.10
CA GLY A 82 -23.48 -0.09 7.14
C GLY A 82 -23.64 0.88 8.31
N GLY A 83 -22.99 0.56 9.42
CA GLY A 83 -23.08 1.33 10.67
C GLY A 83 -22.15 2.54 10.73
N TYR A 84 -21.24 2.70 9.75
CA TYR A 84 -20.19 3.72 9.75
C TYR A 84 -20.17 4.50 8.46
N ILE A 85 -19.77 5.76 8.57
CA ILE A 85 -19.65 6.69 7.45
C ILE A 85 -18.30 7.39 7.48
N ILE A 86 -17.77 7.64 6.29
CA ILE A 86 -16.56 8.45 6.07
C ILE A 86 -16.81 9.44 4.91
N ASP A 87 -16.40 10.68 5.10
CA ASP A 87 -16.44 11.68 4.04
C ASP A 87 -15.46 11.31 2.92
N LYS A 88 -15.89 11.45 1.65
CA LYS A 88 -15.09 11.12 0.48
C LYS A 88 -13.72 11.82 0.46
N LYS A 89 -13.62 13.02 1.02
CA LYS A 89 -12.35 13.76 1.08
C LYS A 89 -11.26 13.00 1.84
N TYR A 90 -11.61 12.26 2.91
CA TYR A 90 -10.64 11.50 3.69
C TYR A 90 -10.17 10.24 2.96
N VAL A 91 -11.05 9.67 2.14
CA VAL A 91 -10.71 8.58 1.22
C VAL A 91 -9.73 9.10 0.17
N ALA A 92 -10.06 10.21 -0.49
CA ALA A 92 -9.19 10.86 -1.48
C ALA A 92 -7.82 11.26 -0.89
N GLU A 93 -7.79 11.82 0.33
CA GLU A 93 -6.54 12.18 1.01
C GLU A 93 -5.63 10.97 1.23
N SER A 94 -6.18 9.82 1.60
CA SER A 94 -5.41 8.58 1.75
C SER A 94 -4.87 8.09 0.42
N ILE A 95 -5.69 8.08 -0.62
CA ILE A 95 -5.29 7.67 -1.97
C ILE A 95 -4.19 8.60 -2.49
N LYS A 96 -4.39 9.91 -2.43
CA LYS A 96 -3.37 10.88 -2.85
C LYS A 96 -2.06 10.69 -2.11
N LYS A 97 -2.10 10.41 -0.80
CA LYS A 97 -0.91 10.23 0.02
C LYS A 97 -0.11 8.97 -0.34
N TYR A 98 -0.75 7.88 -0.68
CA TYR A 98 -0.09 6.58 -0.82
C TYR A 98 0.09 6.12 -2.27
N PHE A 99 -0.73 6.63 -3.21
CA PHE A 99 -0.67 6.27 -4.63
C PHE A 99 -0.29 7.46 -5.53
N ASP A 100 -0.27 8.70 -5.00
CA ASP A 100 -0.09 9.95 -5.76
C ASP A 100 -1.06 10.10 -6.95
N THR A 101 -2.25 9.55 -6.83
CA THR A 101 -3.29 9.62 -7.86
C THR A 101 -4.58 10.26 -7.32
N GLU A 102 -5.48 10.59 -8.20
CA GLU A 102 -6.87 10.99 -7.91
C GLU A 102 -7.77 9.76 -8.05
N ILE A 103 -8.99 9.84 -7.54
CA ILE A 103 -9.99 8.77 -7.63
C ILE A 103 -11.30 9.28 -8.22
N ASP A 104 -11.88 8.52 -9.13
CA ASP A 104 -13.29 8.64 -9.50
C ASP A 104 -14.13 7.86 -8.48
N HIS A 105 -14.74 8.62 -7.57
CA HIS A 105 -15.43 8.05 -6.41
C HIS A 105 -16.59 7.15 -6.81
N GLN A 106 -16.51 5.89 -6.42
CA GLN A 106 -17.54 4.86 -6.62
C GLN A 106 -17.58 3.88 -5.45
N SER A 107 -18.60 3.03 -5.40
CA SER A 107 -18.66 1.94 -4.42
C SER A 107 -17.55 0.91 -4.68
N THR A 108 -17.12 0.24 -3.63
CA THR A 108 -16.24 -0.93 -3.77
C THR A 108 -16.96 -2.05 -4.50
N GLU A 109 -16.23 -3.03 -5.05
CA GLU A 109 -16.79 -4.18 -5.76
C GLU A 109 -17.87 -4.89 -4.93
N ASN A 110 -17.60 -5.11 -3.65
CA ASN A 110 -18.64 -5.52 -2.70
C ASN A 110 -19.11 -4.29 -1.91
N PRO A 111 -20.35 -3.78 -2.14
CA PRO A 111 -20.84 -2.56 -1.47
C PRO A 111 -20.92 -2.64 0.06
N LYS A 112 -20.82 -3.84 0.64
CA LYS A 112 -20.72 -4.00 2.10
C LYS A 112 -19.41 -3.44 2.66
N TRP A 113 -18.36 -3.42 1.84
CA TRP A 113 -17.04 -2.90 2.21
C TRP A 113 -16.91 -1.40 1.97
N GLY A 114 -17.81 -0.82 1.14
CA GLY A 114 -17.83 0.59 0.85
C GLY A 114 -18.90 0.97 -0.16
N TYR A 115 -20.09 1.39 0.33
CA TYR A 115 -21.13 1.95 -0.52
C TYR A 115 -20.96 3.46 -0.63
N TYR A 116 -20.94 3.99 -1.84
CA TYR A 116 -20.82 5.43 -2.11
C TYR A 116 -22.17 6.04 -2.52
N ASP A 117 -22.61 7.08 -1.80
CA ASP A 117 -23.89 7.78 -2.05
C ASP A 117 -23.78 9.06 -2.90
N GLY A 118 -22.59 9.30 -3.48
CA GLY A 118 -22.24 10.56 -4.19
C GLY A 118 -21.52 11.58 -3.31
N LYS A 119 -21.51 11.41 -1.99
CA LYS A 119 -20.92 12.35 -1.03
C LYS A 119 -20.06 11.65 0.02
N ARG A 120 -20.48 10.47 0.47
CA ARG A 120 -19.86 9.73 1.57
C ARG A 120 -19.80 8.26 1.22
N TYR A 121 -18.90 7.57 1.92
CA TYR A 121 -18.86 6.12 1.93
C TYR A 121 -19.51 5.61 3.21
N TYR A 122 -20.22 4.49 3.07
CA TYR A 122 -20.83 3.73 4.15
C TYR A 122 -20.22 2.34 4.16
N HIS A 123 -19.92 1.82 5.34
CA HIS A 123 -19.40 0.47 5.48
C HIS A 123 -19.87 -0.19 6.78
N PHE A 124 -19.88 -1.51 6.77
CA PHE A 124 -20.13 -2.28 7.98
C PHE A 124 -18.91 -2.24 8.91
N GLU A 125 -19.10 -2.67 10.15
CA GLU A 125 -18.01 -2.85 11.08
C GLU A 125 -17.00 -3.82 10.46
N GLY A 126 -15.73 -3.43 10.45
CA GLY A 126 -14.66 -4.27 9.91
C GLY A 126 -14.48 -5.52 10.75
N ALA A 127 -14.03 -6.59 10.12
CA ALA A 127 -13.55 -7.73 10.86
C ALA A 127 -12.42 -7.27 11.80
N THR A 128 -12.50 -7.65 13.07
CA THR A 128 -11.45 -7.43 14.06
C THR A 128 -10.34 -8.47 13.91
N GLY A 129 -9.95 -8.77 12.66
CA GLY A 129 -8.80 -9.61 12.38
C GLY A 129 -7.50 -8.91 12.75
N GLU A 130 -6.50 -9.66 13.15
CA GLU A 130 -5.16 -9.16 13.38
C GLU A 130 -4.64 -8.51 12.10
N ALA A 131 -4.21 -7.24 12.22
CA ALA A 131 -3.67 -6.53 11.07
C ALA A 131 -2.28 -7.07 10.72
N VAL A 132 -2.11 -7.56 9.50
CA VAL A 132 -0.83 -8.05 9.01
C VAL A 132 0.08 -6.86 8.75
N GLN A 133 1.23 -6.82 9.41
CA GLN A 133 2.23 -5.78 9.23
C GLN A 133 3.39 -6.23 8.32
N ALA A 134 4.16 -5.27 7.84
CA ALA A 134 5.32 -5.51 7.00
C ALA A 134 6.61 -5.06 7.70
N ARG A 135 7.69 -5.84 7.54
CA ARG A 135 9.03 -5.52 7.99
C ARG A 135 9.97 -5.50 6.79
N VAL A 136 10.42 -4.31 6.40
CA VAL A 136 11.44 -4.14 5.35
C VAL A 136 12.80 -4.54 5.91
N THR A 137 13.48 -5.46 5.21
CA THR A 137 14.81 -5.96 5.58
C THR A 137 15.87 -5.58 4.55
N GLN A 138 15.47 -5.24 3.34
CA GLN A 138 16.38 -4.85 2.25
C GLN A 138 15.78 -3.72 1.42
N VAL A 139 16.63 -2.73 1.07
CA VAL A 139 16.26 -1.61 0.22
C VAL A 139 17.30 -1.45 -0.90
N ARG A 140 16.81 -1.26 -2.12
CA ARG A 140 17.65 -0.92 -3.28
C ARG A 140 17.04 0.27 -4.00
N LYS A 141 17.89 1.14 -4.54
CA LYS A 141 17.48 2.24 -5.39
C LYS A 141 17.84 1.93 -6.85
N ARG A 142 16.88 2.13 -7.75
CA ARG A 142 17.07 1.99 -9.19
C ARG A 142 16.49 3.22 -9.90
N GLY A 143 17.33 4.17 -10.28
CA GLY A 143 16.88 5.48 -10.76
C GLY A 143 16.06 6.19 -9.67
N ASP A 144 14.84 6.58 -10.00
CA ASP A 144 13.91 7.23 -9.07
C ASP A 144 13.02 6.23 -8.31
N THR A 145 13.17 4.93 -8.58
CA THR A 145 12.40 3.88 -7.92
C THR A 145 13.17 3.31 -6.73
N ILE A 146 12.46 3.08 -5.63
CA ILE A 146 12.93 2.36 -4.46
C ILE A 146 12.28 0.97 -4.48
N ILE A 147 13.11 -0.06 -4.36
CA ILE A 147 12.69 -1.46 -4.23
C ILE A 147 12.89 -1.87 -2.79
N MET A 148 11.82 -2.28 -2.14
CA MET A 148 11.77 -2.74 -0.75
C MET A 148 11.47 -4.24 -0.74
N ARG A 149 12.23 -5.00 0.03
CA ARG A 149 11.97 -6.42 0.28
C ARG A 149 11.91 -6.68 1.77
N GLY A 150 11.11 -7.64 2.17
CA GLY A 150 10.95 -7.98 3.57
C GLY A 150 9.99 -9.13 3.76
N VAL A 151 9.42 -9.19 4.95
CA VAL A 151 8.45 -10.19 5.34
C VAL A 151 7.24 -9.53 5.98
N THR A 152 6.08 -10.10 5.76
CA THR A 152 4.88 -9.78 6.55
C THR A 152 4.96 -10.49 7.89
N TYR A 153 4.24 -10.01 8.91
CA TYR A 153 4.15 -10.65 10.21
C TYR A 153 2.87 -10.25 10.94
N TRP A 154 2.47 -11.05 11.91
CA TRP A 154 1.35 -10.76 12.82
C TRP A 154 1.92 -10.27 14.14
N PRO A 155 1.67 -9.02 14.56
CA PRO A 155 2.27 -8.43 15.75
C PRO A 155 1.99 -9.20 17.05
N ASP A 156 0.82 -9.85 17.11
CA ASP A 156 0.34 -10.55 18.30
C ASP A 156 0.53 -12.09 18.21
N ASN A 157 1.20 -12.56 17.14
CA ASN A 157 1.40 -14.01 16.94
C ASN A 157 2.75 -14.30 16.25
N ASP A 158 3.80 -14.44 17.05
CA ASP A 158 5.16 -14.73 16.60
C ASP A 158 5.34 -16.15 16.03
N GLU A 159 4.37 -17.05 16.23
CA GLU A 159 4.44 -18.45 15.75
C GLU A 159 4.06 -18.56 14.27
N ILE A 160 3.37 -17.56 13.73
CA ILE A 160 3.01 -17.55 12.31
C ILE A 160 4.19 -17.02 11.49
N GLU A 161 4.74 -17.89 10.66
CA GLU A 161 5.78 -17.49 9.71
C GLU A 161 5.26 -16.45 8.72
N GLY A 162 5.96 -15.34 8.63
CA GLY A 162 5.60 -14.26 7.72
C GLY A 162 5.92 -14.61 6.27
N ARG A 163 5.12 -14.08 5.35
CA ARG A 163 5.31 -14.25 3.91
C ARG A 163 6.27 -13.21 3.37
N PRO A 164 7.21 -13.57 2.47
CA PRO A 164 8.06 -12.60 1.79
C PRO A 164 7.23 -11.60 0.97
N PHE A 165 7.77 -10.39 0.80
CA PHE A 165 7.18 -9.43 -0.12
C PHE A 165 8.25 -8.66 -0.89
N THR A 166 7.85 -8.15 -2.03
CA THR A 166 8.57 -7.12 -2.79
C THR A 166 7.62 -5.95 -3.07
N ALA A 167 8.06 -4.74 -2.73
CA ALA A 167 7.33 -3.52 -3.05
C ALA A 167 8.23 -2.56 -3.82
N THR A 168 7.65 -1.83 -4.77
CA THR A 168 8.33 -0.73 -5.46
C THR A 168 7.57 0.56 -5.23
N ALA A 169 8.29 1.67 -5.07
CA ALA A 169 7.69 2.98 -4.82
C ALA A 169 8.57 4.10 -5.36
N THR A 170 7.99 5.25 -5.61
CA THR A 170 8.69 6.49 -5.96
C THR A 170 8.68 7.46 -4.78
N PRO A 171 9.79 8.14 -4.47
CA PRO A 171 9.79 9.26 -3.53
C PRO A 171 8.99 10.42 -4.08
N TYR A 172 8.16 11.03 -3.26
CA TYR A 172 7.48 12.27 -3.60
C TYR A 172 7.16 13.11 -2.36
N LYS A 173 6.55 14.27 -2.53
CA LYS A 173 6.15 15.14 -1.42
C LYS A 173 4.63 15.23 -1.31
N TYR A 174 4.13 14.82 -0.14
CA TYR A 174 2.74 15.02 0.24
C TYR A 174 2.64 16.08 1.35
N ASN A 175 1.90 17.15 1.12
CA ASN A 175 1.78 18.29 2.05
C ASN A 175 3.15 18.82 2.56
N GLY A 176 4.14 18.92 1.64
CA GLY A 176 5.49 19.38 1.94
C GLY A 176 6.40 18.38 2.67
N LYS A 177 5.91 17.21 3.05
CA LYS A 177 6.67 16.14 3.71
C LYS A 177 7.11 15.08 2.72
N ASN A 178 8.37 14.64 2.83
CA ASN A 178 8.88 13.53 2.02
C ASN A 178 8.17 12.23 2.41
N THR A 179 7.65 11.53 1.41
CA THR A 179 6.99 10.23 1.51
C THR A 179 7.28 9.39 0.26
N TRP A 180 6.51 8.34 0.05
CA TRP A 180 6.57 7.47 -1.12
C TRP A 180 5.17 7.26 -1.69
N ALA A 181 5.09 7.09 -3.01
CA ALA A 181 3.91 6.55 -3.68
C ALA A 181 4.22 5.11 -4.10
N ILE A 182 3.31 4.21 -3.81
CA ILE A 182 3.43 2.81 -4.22
C ILE A 182 3.31 2.71 -5.75
N LEU A 183 4.11 1.82 -6.34
CA LEU A 183 3.96 1.40 -7.73
C LEU A 183 3.47 -0.04 -7.79
N THR A 184 4.15 -0.93 -7.07
CA THR A 184 3.77 -2.34 -6.99
C THR A 184 3.94 -2.86 -5.57
N LEU A 185 3.12 -3.83 -5.20
CA LEU A 185 3.31 -4.68 -4.02
C LEU A 185 2.95 -6.11 -4.40
N GLU A 186 3.83 -7.03 -4.06
CA GLU A 186 3.61 -8.46 -4.23
C GLU A 186 4.01 -9.18 -2.95
N VAL A 187 3.05 -9.83 -2.30
CA VAL A 187 3.26 -10.72 -1.15
C VAL A 187 3.15 -12.15 -1.67
N GLU A 188 4.21 -12.92 -1.50
CA GLU A 188 4.29 -14.32 -1.95
C GLU A 188 3.29 -15.20 -1.16
N ASP A 189 2.72 -16.21 -1.82
CA ASP A 189 1.78 -17.16 -1.20
C ASP A 189 2.46 -18.12 -0.22
#